data_8de454ba23e8cb71f5cd211bd27314be
#
_entry.id   8de454ba23e8cb71f5cd211bd27314be
#
_cell.length_a   1.000
_cell.length_b   1.000
_cell.length_c   1.000
_cell.angle_alpha   90.00
_cell.angle_beta   90.00
_cell.angle_gamma   90.00
#
_symmetry.space_group_name_H-M   'P 1'
#
loop_
_entity.id
_entity.type
_entity.pdbx_description
1 polymer ?
#
loop_
_entity_poly.entity_id
_entity_poly.type
_entity_poly.pdbx_seq_one_letter_code
_entity_poly.pdbx_strand_id
1 'polypeptide(L)'
;MFQGKENKITADKLKEGNDCIVIGYGQSMTPLLRSGQAVIVKALTENDILKKNDIVFCKVNGHYYLHKISAIKHNKRFQISNNHGHVNGWISRNNIYGKVVKVL
;
A
#
# COMPACT_ATOMS: atom_id res chain seq x y z
N MET A 1 -6.99 11.65 3.33
CA MET A 1 -6.35 10.58 2.58
C MET A 1 -7.36 9.92 1.61
N PHE A 2 -7.55 8.61 1.65
CA PHE A 2 -8.46 7.91 0.73
C PHE A 2 -9.92 7.97 1.21
N GLN A 3 -10.86 7.93 0.25
CA GLN A 3 -12.27 7.77 0.55
C GLN A 3 -12.54 6.28 0.83
N GLY A 4 -13.20 5.94 1.94
CA GLY A 4 -13.37 4.56 2.38
C GLY A 4 -14.03 3.64 1.36
N LYS A 5 -15.09 4.10 0.70
CA LYS A 5 -15.81 3.32 -0.30
C LYS A 5 -14.95 3.03 -1.53
N GLU A 6 -14.24 4.03 -2.02
CA GLU A 6 -13.34 3.89 -3.16
C GLU A 6 -12.19 2.95 -2.84
N ASN A 7 -11.68 3.00 -1.63
CA ASN A 7 -10.60 2.13 -1.17
C ASN A 7 -11.00 0.67 -1.15
N LYS A 8 -12.22 0.37 -0.70
CA LYS A 8 -12.72 -1.01 -0.71
C LYS A 8 -12.86 -1.53 -2.13
N ILE A 9 -13.38 -0.72 -3.05
CA ILE A 9 -13.49 -1.09 -4.46
C ILE A 9 -12.10 -1.38 -5.04
N THR A 10 -11.14 -0.52 -4.77
CA THR A 10 -9.75 -0.70 -5.22
C THR A 10 -9.16 -1.99 -4.65
N ALA A 11 -9.33 -2.23 -3.35
CA ALA A 11 -8.83 -3.45 -2.71
C ALA A 11 -9.44 -4.70 -3.36
N ASP A 12 -10.74 -4.69 -3.62
CA ASP A 12 -11.44 -5.82 -4.25
C ASP A 12 -10.92 -6.08 -5.67
N LYS A 13 -10.70 -5.03 -6.46
CA LYS A 13 -10.12 -5.17 -7.80
C LYS A 13 -8.72 -5.76 -7.77
N LEU A 14 -7.89 -5.32 -6.85
CA LEU A 14 -6.54 -5.85 -6.67
C LEU A 14 -6.57 -7.31 -6.26
N LYS A 15 -7.48 -7.69 -5.35
CA LYS A 15 -7.66 -9.09 -4.95
C LYS A 15 -8.06 -9.98 -6.12
N GLU A 16 -8.79 -9.44 -7.08
CA GLU A 16 -9.22 -10.16 -8.28
C GLU A 16 -8.12 -10.25 -9.34
N GLY A 17 -6.97 -9.66 -9.09
CA GLY A 17 -5.84 -9.69 -10.00
C GLY A 17 -5.74 -8.50 -10.95
N ASN A 18 -6.53 -7.47 -10.74
CA ASN A 18 -6.54 -6.28 -11.61
C ASN A 18 -5.64 -5.19 -11.04
N ASP A 19 -4.71 -4.71 -11.86
CA ASP A 19 -3.89 -3.55 -11.50
C ASP A 19 -4.77 -2.29 -11.50
N CYS A 20 -4.44 -1.34 -10.64
CA CYS A 20 -5.22 -0.12 -10.47
C CYS A 20 -4.35 1.11 -10.51
N ILE A 21 -4.92 2.22 -11.00
CA ILE A 21 -4.34 3.54 -10.78
C ILE A 21 -4.95 4.10 -9.51
N VAL A 22 -4.10 4.53 -8.59
CA VAL A 22 -4.51 5.06 -7.28
C VAL A 22 -3.95 6.47 -7.12
N ILE A 23 -4.79 7.37 -6.61
CA ILE A 23 -4.37 8.73 -6.27
C ILE A 23 -4.45 8.86 -4.76
N GLY A 24 -3.31 9.12 -4.13
CA GLY A 24 -3.24 9.36 -2.70
C GLY A 24 -3.18 10.85 -2.40
N TYR A 25 -3.83 11.25 -1.31
CA TYR A 25 -3.86 12.63 -0.85
C TYR A 25 -3.23 12.74 0.53
N GLY A 26 -2.65 13.91 0.83
CA GLY A 26 -1.99 14.16 2.10
C GLY A 26 -0.47 14.11 1.95
N GLN A 27 0.22 14.34 3.08
CA GLN A 27 1.67 14.51 3.11
C GLN A 27 2.41 13.30 3.69
N SER A 28 1.70 12.20 3.97
CA SER A 28 2.26 11.06 4.70
C SER A 28 3.43 10.39 3.98
N MET A 29 3.49 10.49 2.66
CA MET A 29 4.52 9.84 1.84
C MET A 29 5.46 10.83 1.14
N THR A 30 5.41 12.10 1.46
CA THR A 30 6.35 13.07 0.89
C THR A 30 7.77 12.79 1.38
N PRO A 31 8.80 13.07 0.59
CA PRO A 31 8.76 13.55 -0.79
C PRO A 31 8.62 12.43 -1.84
N LEU A 32 8.46 11.17 -1.45
CA LEU A 32 8.36 10.05 -2.38
C LEU A 32 7.09 10.13 -3.22
N LEU A 33 5.97 10.44 -2.58
CA LEU A 33 4.69 10.67 -3.25
C LEU A 33 4.12 12.00 -2.77
N ARG A 34 3.73 12.84 -3.72
CA ARG A 34 3.08 14.12 -3.42
C ARG A 34 1.57 13.93 -3.38
N SER A 35 0.89 14.79 -2.62
CA SER A 35 -0.57 14.79 -2.58
C SER A 35 -1.16 14.98 -3.98
N GLY A 36 -2.11 14.15 -4.36
CA GLY A 36 -2.74 14.18 -5.68
C GLY A 36 -1.97 13.44 -6.77
N GLN A 37 -0.84 12.86 -6.45
CA GLN A 37 -0.03 12.12 -7.42
C GLN A 37 -0.63 10.75 -7.68
N ALA A 38 -0.72 10.36 -8.96
CA ALA A 38 -1.21 9.07 -9.36
C ALA A 38 -0.08 8.04 -9.42
N VAL A 39 -0.38 6.82 -9.02
CA VAL A 39 0.55 5.69 -9.09
C VAL A 39 -0.15 4.49 -9.70
N ILE A 40 0.63 3.62 -10.33
CA ILE A 40 0.15 2.31 -10.75
C ILE A 40 0.45 1.32 -9.63
N VAL A 41 -0.61 0.68 -9.14
CA VAL A 41 -0.53 -0.38 -8.13
C VAL A 41 -0.76 -1.71 -8.85
N LYS A 42 0.24 -2.57 -8.80
CA LYS A 42 0.15 -3.92 -9.37
C LYS A 42 -0.48 -4.85 -8.35
N ALA A 43 -1.49 -5.61 -8.79
CA ALA A 43 -2.08 -6.67 -7.98
C ALA A 43 -1.01 -7.71 -7.63
N LEU A 44 -1.00 -8.16 -6.37
CA LEU A 44 -0.03 -9.16 -5.94
C LEU A 44 -0.43 -10.56 -6.39
N THR A 45 0.56 -11.32 -6.82
CA THR A 45 0.44 -12.76 -7.05
C THR A 45 1.23 -13.50 -5.97
N GLU A 46 1.08 -14.82 -5.90
CA GLU A 46 1.83 -15.65 -4.94
C GLU A 46 3.34 -15.56 -5.15
N ASN A 47 3.77 -15.24 -6.37
CA ASN A 47 5.18 -15.20 -6.74
C ASN A 47 5.82 -13.82 -6.48
N ASP A 48 5.05 -12.81 -6.17
CA ASP A 48 5.58 -11.48 -5.90
C ASP A 48 6.29 -11.44 -4.55
N ILE A 49 7.50 -10.90 -4.55
CA ILE A 49 8.31 -10.74 -3.35
C ILE A 49 8.15 -9.31 -2.84
N LEU A 50 7.76 -9.18 -1.58
CA LEU A 50 7.66 -7.89 -0.92
C LEU A 50 8.96 -7.60 -0.18
N LYS A 51 9.44 -6.36 -0.29
CA LYS A 51 10.71 -5.93 0.30
C LYS A 51 10.51 -4.69 1.17
N LYS A 52 11.43 -4.48 2.09
CA LYS A 52 11.50 -3.23 2.83
C LYS A 52 11.59 -2.05 1.85
N ASN A 53 10.86 -1.00 2.15
CA ASN A 53 10.70 0.23 1.37
C ASN A 53 9.77 0.12 0.15
N ASP A 54 9.20 -1.04 -0.13
CA ASP A 54 8.12 -1.13 -1.10
C ASP A 54 6.94 -0.30 -0.62
N ILE A 55 6.33 0.47 -1.53
CA ILE A 55 5.10 1.20 -1.25
C ILE A 55 3.94 0.29 -1.66
N VAL A 56 3.03 0.05 -0.74
CA VAL A 56 1.94 -0.91 -0.93
C VAL A 56 0.59 -0.28 -0.62
N PHE A 57 -0.45 -0.80 -1.29
CA PHE A 57 -1.83 -0.51 -0.94
C PHE A 57 -2.30 -1.59 0.01
N CYS A 58 -2.64 -1.21 1.22
CA CYS A 58 -2.86 -2.17 2.31
C CYS A 58 -3.95 -1.68 3.28
N LYS A 59 -4.34 -2.59 4.18
CA LYS A 59 -5.30 -2.29 5.24
C LYS A 59 -4.67 -2.60 6.59
N VAL A 60 -4.70 -1.62 7.49
CA VAL A 60 -4.16 -1.75 8.85
C VAL A 60 -5.24 -1.29 9.83
N ASN A 61 -5.64 -2.16 10.76
CA ASN A 61 -6.65 -1.84 11.77
C ASN A 61 -7.93 -1.24 11.17
N GLY A 62 -8.38 -1.77 10.03
CA GLY A 62 -9.59 -1.31 9.37
C GLY A 62 -9.44 -0.09 8.48
N HIS A 63 -8.25 0.48 8.36
CA HIS A 63 -7.98 1.66 7.55
C HIS A 63 -7.10 1.31 6.36
N TYR A 64 -7.39 1.90 5.19
CA TYR A 64 -6.60 1.71 3.98
C TYR A 64 -5.49 2.75 3.90
N TYR A 65 -4.31 2.30 3.47
CA TYR A 65 -3.14 3.16 3.31
C TYR A 65 -2.39 2.84 2.02
N LEU A 66 -1.78 3.86 1.44
CA LEU A 66 -0.73 3.73 0.44
C LEU A 66 0.56 4.15 1.15
N HIS A 67 1.14 3.23 1.89
CA HIS A 67 2.31 3.46 2.76
C HIS A 67 3.40 2.45 2.46
N LYS A 68 4.54 2.60 3.11
CA LYS A 68 5.68 1.73 2.86
C LYS A 68 5.80 0.59 3.87
N ILE A 69 6.43 -0.48 3.42
CA ILE A 69 6.89 -1.55 4.30
C ILE A 69 8.18 -1.07 4.97
N SER A 70 8.18 -0.91 6.29
CA SER A 70 9.34 -0.44 7.04
C SER A 70 10.12 -1.55 7.72
N ALA A 71 9.52 -2.72 7.91
CA ALA A 71 10.19 -3.89 8.46
C ALA A 71 9.43 -5.16 8.05
N ILE A 72 10.14 -6.26 7.99
CA ILE A 72 9.57 -7.57 7.63
C ILE A 72 10.07 -8.58 8.66
N LYS A 73 9.15 -9.43 9.14
CA LYS A 73 9.45 -10.46 10.12
C LYS A 73 9.06 -11.82 9.57
N HIS A 74 10.03 -12.72 9.45
CA HIS A 74 9.84 -14.10 8.97
C HIS A 74 9.14 -14.22 7.61
N ASN A 75 9.26 -13.19 6.75
CA ASN A 75 8.56 -13.11 5.46
C ASN A 75 7.04 -13.22 5.56
N LYS A 76 6.46 -13.04 6.74
CA LYS A 76 5.03 -13.23 7.01
C LYS A 76 4.34 -12.02 7.61
N ARG A 77 5.08 -11.20 8.34
CA ARG A 77 4.55 -10.01 9.00
C ARG A 77 5.25 -8.79 8.46
N PHE A 78 4.47 -7.78 8.16
CA PHE A 78 4.95 -6.56 7.51
C PHE A 78 4.57 -5.36 8.34
N GLN A 79 5.56 -4.57 8.72
CA GLN A 79 5.31 -3.30 9.41
C GLN A 79 5.05 -2.23 8.37
N ILE A 80 3.95 -1.52 8.54
CA ILE A 80 3.53 -0.44 7.64
C ILE A 80 3.77 0.90 8.32
N SER A 81 4.40 1.81 7.59
CA SER A 81 4.73 3.14 8.08
C SER A 81 4.54 4.19 7.00
N ASN A 82 4.30 5.43 7.42
CA ASN A 82 4.42 6.56 6.51
C ASN A 82 5.90 6.90 6.29
N ASN A 83 6.18 7.94 5.49
CA ASN A 83 7.56 8.33 5.19
C ASN A 83 8.15 9.31 6.21
N HIS A 84 7.47 9.54 7.33
CA HIS A 84 7.88 10.45 8.39
C HIS A 84 8.06 9.75 9.74
N GLY A 85 8.22 8.42 9.70
CA GLY A 85 8.51 7.63 10.89
C GLY A 85 7.30 7.17 11.70
N HIS A 86 6.08 7.49 11.27
CA HIS A 86 4.89 6.99 11.97
C HIS A 86 4.59 5.55 11.56
N VAL A 87 4.54 4.65 12.53
CA VAL A 87 4.22 3.25 12.32
C VAL A 87 2.71 3.04 12.47
N ASN A 88 2.07 2.50 11.42
CA ASN A 88 0.65 2.18 11.46
C ASN A 88 0.37 0.85 12.15
N GLY A 89 1.26 -0.11 12.02
CA GLY A 89 1.12 -1.41 12.64
C GLY A 89 1.77 -2.52 11.83
N TRP A 90 1.56 -3.76 12.28
CA TRP A 90 2.02 -4.98 11.63
C TRP A 90 0.84 -5.72 11.03
N ILE A 91 0.98 -6.17 9.79
CA ILE A 91 -0.07 -6.91 9.09
C ILE A 91 0.50 -8.16 8.43
N SER A 92 -0.40 -9.09 8.11
CA SER A 92 -0.07 -10.24 7.28
C SER A 92 -0.16 -9.86 5.80
N ARG A 93 0.41 -10.71 4.94
CA ARG A 93 0.35 -10.51 3.50
C ARG A 93 -1.09 -10.38 2.98
N ASN A 94 -2.05 -11.05 3.61
CA ASN A 94 -3.46 -10.99 3.19
C ASN A 94 -4.05 -9.58 3.24
N ASN A 95 -3.47 -8.69 4.02
CA ASN A 95 -3.89 -7.29 4.11
C ASN A 95 -3.10 -6.36 3.21
N ILE A 96 -2.23 -6.90 2.37
CA ILE A 96 -1.50 -6.14 1.34
C ILE A 96 -2.10 -6.54 -0.01
N TYR A 97 -2.71 -5.59 -0.70
CA TYR A 97 -3.47 -5.86 -1.91
C TYR A 97 -2.66 -5.64 -3.19
N GLY A 98 -1.71 -4.73 -3.15
CA GLY A 98 -0.90 -4.43 -4.30
C GLY A 98 0.33 -3.62 -3.95
N LYS A 99 1.23 -3.51 -4.92
CA LYS A 99 2.51 -2.82 -4.79
C LYS A 99 2.65 -1.76 -5.85
N VAL A 100 3.11 -0.57 -5.48
CA VAL A 100 3.39 0.50 -6.43
C VAL A 100 4.55 0.09 -7.32
N VAL A 101 4.33 0.13 -8.63
CA VAL A 101 5.35 -0.21 -9.63
C VAL A 101 5.74 0.99 -10.49
N LYS A 102 4.93 2.03 -10.49
CA LYS A 102 5.22 3.23 -11.26
C LYS A 102 4.53 4.45 -10.66
N VAL A 103 5.25 5.56 -10.60
CA VAL A 103 4.71 6.87 -10.24
C VAL A 103 4.44 7.62 -11.54
N LEU A 104 3.20 8.05 -11.73
CA LEU A 104 2.80 8.70 -12.98
C LEU A 104 3.06 10.21 -12.99
#